data_08c093247d72919e104c359b5f29f208
#
_entry.id   08c093247d72919e104c359b5f29f208
#
_cell.length_a   1.000
_cell.length_b   1.000
_cell.length_c   1.000
_cell.angle_alpha   90.00
_cell.angle_beta   90.00
_cell.angle_gamma   90.00
#
_symmetry.space_group_name_H-M   'P 1'
#
loop_
_entity.id
_entity.type
_entity.pdbx_description
1 polymer ?
#
loop_
_entity_poly.entity_id
_entity_poly.type
_entity_poly.pdbx_seq_one_letter_code
_entity_poly.pdbx_strand_id
1 'polypeptide(L)'
;SASEHSAMLNPATDLLNKGYDVVFAPLNPDGSVNIDEFKKLLNKDVCFVSIMHVNNETGAVNDLQKIVKLTKSVAPKSIVHSDGVQALMKVKVNLLNLGVDMYSVSAHKVHAPRGVGGLYIRKGVRINPLILGGGQEKGLRSATENLAGIVAFSKILEKYDKMFNENVEKRKVVLDYLRQKISETMPEHII
;
A
#
# COMPACT_ATOMS: atom_id res chain seq x y z
N SER A 1 -7.30 6.37 2.35
CA SER A 1 -7.59 7.55 1.50
C SER A 1 -8.85 7.34 0.68
N ALA A 2 -9.33 8.40 0.02
CA ALA A 2 -10.49 8.32 -0.88
C ALA A 2 -10.20 7.51 -2.17
N SER A 3 -8.95 7.29 -2.52
CA SER A 3 -8.51 6.54 -3.71
C SER A 3 -7.96 5.15 -3.42
N GLU A 4 -8.30 4.57 -2.28
CA GLU A 4 -7.86 3.20 -1.96
C GLU A 4 -8.44 2.19 -2.96
N HIS A 5 -7.74 1.06 -3.13
CA HIS A 5 -8.28 -0.09 -3.84
C HIS A 5 -9.53 -0.63 -3.12
N SER A 6 -10.46 -1.25 -3.86
CA SER A 6 -11.70 -1.84 -3.31
C SER A 6 -11.44 -2.83 -2.15
N ALA A 7 -10.28 -3.49 -2.13
CA ALA A 7 -9.85 -4.35 -1.02
C ALA A 7 -9.70 -3.61 0.33
N MET A 8 -9.57 -2.28 0.30
CA MET A 8 -9.54 -1.42 1.49
C MET A 8 -10.82 -0.60 1.65
N LEU A 9 -11.42 -0.13 0.55
CA LEU A 9 -12.66 0.65 0.61
C LEU A 9 -13.84 -0.18 1.13
N ASN A 10 -13.99 -1.42 0.63
CA ASN A 10 -15.13 -2.25 1.05
C ASN A 10 -15.09 -2.61 2.55
N PRO A 11 -13.95 -3.06 3.13
CA PRO A 11 -13.85 -3.23 4.58
C PRO A 11 -14.06 -1.94 5.37
N ALA A 12 -13.59 -0.79 4.87
CA ALA A 12 -13.84 0.50 5.53
C ALA A 12 -15.32 0.87 5.53
N THR A 13 -16.02 0.62 4.42
CA THR A 13 -17.47 0.83 4.31
C THR A 13 -18.25 -0.13 5.23
N ASP A 14 -17.81 -1.39 5.33
CA ASP A 14 -18.41 -2.37 6.25
C ASP A 14 -18.26 -1.92 7.72
N LEU A 15 -17.11 -1.38 8.09
CA LEU A 15 -16.90 -0.81 9.41
C LEU A 15 -17.84 0.40 9.67
N LEU A 16 -17.98 1.29 8.68
CA LEU A 16 -18.91 2.41 8.77
C LEU A 16 -20.35 1.93 9.00
N ASN A 17 -20.79 0.90 8.27
CA ASN A 17 -22.11 0.29 8.43
C ASN A 17 -22.30 -0.38 9.81
N LYS A 18 -21.21 -0.78 10.45
CA LYS A 18 -21.21 -1.34 11.82
C LYS A 18 -21.14 -0.27 12.92
N GLY A 19 -21.19 1.01 12.55
CA GLY A 19 -21.22 2.15 13.48
C GLY A 19 -19.84 2.66 13.94
N TYR A 20 -18.75 2.23 13.27
CA TYR A 20 -17.44 2.83 13.49
C TYR A 20 -17.35 4.18 12.77
N ASP A 21 -16.62 5.12 13.36
CA ASP A 21 -16.32 6.39 12.72
C ASP A 21 -15.19 6.19 11.68
N VAL A 22 -15.54 6.32 10.41
CA VAL A 22 -14.61 6.14 9.27
C VAL A 22 -14.58 7.38 8.42
N VAL A 23 -13.40 7.97 8.26
CA VAL A 23 -13.19 9.19 7.49
C VAL A 23 -12.22 8.92 6.34
N PHE A 24 -12.54 9.42 5.15
CA PHE A 24 -11.71 9.29 3.98
C PHE A 24 -10.85 10.54 3.77
N ALA A 25 -9.53 10.38 3.79
CA ALA A 25 -8.60 11.48 3.55
C ALA A 25 -8.75 12.03 2.12
N PRO A 26 -8.96 13.35 1.95
CA PRO A 26 -9.06 14.00 0.65
C PRO A 26 -7.75 13.91 -0.16
N LEU A 27 -7.87 14.10 -1.47
CA LEU A 27 -6.77 14.01 -2.42
C LEU A 27 -6.44 15.38 -3.00
N ASN A 28 -5.20 15.52 -3.45
CA ASN A 28 -4.75 16.57 -4.34
C ASN A 28 -5.19 16.25 -5.79
N PRO A 29 -5.12 17.23 -6.72
CA PRO A 29 -5.42 16.99 -8.14
C PRO A 29 -4.56 15.90 -8.80
N ASP A 30 -3.34 15.65 -8.31
CA ASP A 30 -2.45 14.58 -8.78
C ASP A 30 -2.81 13.19 -8.24
N GLY A 31 -3.87 13.08 -7.44
CA GLY A 31 -4.32 11.84 -6.82
C GLY A 31 -3.58 11.43 -5.54
N SER A 32 -2.58 12.18 -5.10
CA SER A 32 -1.93 11.96 -3.80
C SER A 32 -2.80 12.44 -2.64
N VAL A 33 -2.57 11.94 -1.43
CA VAL A 33 -3.28 12.42 -0.23
C VAL A 33 -2.92 13.87 0.06
N ASN A 34 -3.94 14.72 0.22
CA ASN A 34 -3.76 16.09 0.68
C ASN A 34 -3.33 16.09 2.16
N ILE A 35 -2.07 16.37 2.39
CA ILE A 35 -1.46 16.28 3.73
C ILE A 35 -2.05 17.30 4.71
N ASP A 36 -2.40 18.50 4.24
CA ASP A 36 -2.92 19.55 5.10
C ASP A 36 -4.36 19.22 5.54
N GLU A 37 -5.17 18.71 4.64
CA GLU A 37 -6.52 18.23 4.98
C GLU A 37 -6.45 16.94 5.81
N PHE A 38 -5.55 16.00 5.49
CA PHE A 38 -5.31 14.80 6.30
C PHE A 38 -4.96 15.15 7.75
N LYS A 39 -4.10 16.15 7.96
CA LYS A 39 -3.74 16.61 9.31
C LYS A 39 -4.95 17.08 10.11
N LYS A 40 -5.94 17.73 9.49
CA LYS A 40 -7.17 18.21 10.16
C LYS A 40 -8.07 17.06 10.63
N LEU A 41 -7.98 15.90 9.98
CA LEU A 41 -8.74 14.69 10.36
C LEU A 41 -8.15 13.96 11.56
N LEU A 42 -6.88 14.22 11.88
CA LEU A 42 -6.20 13.53 12.97
C LEU A 42 -6.61 14.11 14.33
N ASN A 43 -6.94 13.20 15.24
CA ASN A 43 -7.16 13.47 16.65
C ASN A 43 -6.64 12.28 17.48
N LYS A 44 -6.64 12.41 18.81
CA LYS A 44 -6.10 11.39 19.74
C LYS A 44 -6.86 10.06 19.71
N ASP A 45 -8.08 10.06 19.22
CA ASP A 45 -8.97 8.90 19.21
C ASP A 45 -8.86 8.09 17.90
N VAL A 46 -8.06 8.57 16.93
CA VAL A 46 -7.75 7.81 15.71
C VAL A 46 -6.99 6.55 16.09
N CYS A 47 -7.59 5.38 15.92
CA CYS A 47 -6.98 4.10 16.25
C CYS A 47 -6.31 3.41 15.07
N PHE A 48 -6.74 3.71 13.83
CA PHE A 48 -6.23 3.07 12.62
C PHE A 48 -6.19 4.05 11.44
N VAL A 49 -5.08 4.02 10.71
CA VAL A 49 -4.91 4.77 9.45
C VAL A 49 -4.47 3.81 8.36
N SER A 50 -5.15 3.82 7.21
CA SER A 50 -4.75 3.07 6.03
C SER A 50 -4.65 4.00 4.83
N ILE A 51 -3.45 4.11 4.27
CA ILE A 51 -3.15 4.92 3.07
C ILE A 51 -2.31 4.07 2.13
N MET A 52 -2.77 3.88 0.90
CA MET A 52 -2.00 3.13 -0.09
C MET A 52 -0.70 3.88 -0.45
N HIS A 53 0.36 3.13 -0.75
CA HIS A 53 1.66 3.72 -1.07
C HIS A 53 1.68 4.30 -2.49
N VAL A 54 1.22 3.51 -3.46
CA VAL A 54 1.10 3.92 -4.87
C VAL A 54 -0.30 3.59 -5.35
N ASN A 55 -0.97 4.55 -5.96
CA ASN A 55 -2.32 4.34 -6.47
C ASN A 55 -2.29 3.45 -7.73
N ASN A 56 -3.24 2.54 -7.82
CA ASN A 56 -3.32 1.55 -8.91
C ASN A 56 -3.87 2.13 -10.22
N GLU A 57 -4.53 3.26 -10.21
CA GLU A 57 -5.14 3.90 -11.38
C GLU A 57 -4.33 5.11 -11.84
N THR A 58 -4.03 6.03 -10.94
CA THR A 58 -3.32 7.27 -11.26
C THR A 58 -1.81 7.15 -11.21
N GLY A 59 -1.26 6.16 -10.49
CA GLY A 59 0.16 6.05 -10.21
C GLY A 59 0.69 7.04 -9.17
N ALA A 60 -0.18 7.85 -8.56
CA ALA A 60 0.19 8.79 -7.50
C ALA A 60 0.91 8.07 -6.35
N VAL A 61 2.01 8.66 -5.90
CA VAL A 61 2.83 8.14 -4.80
C VAL A 61 2.60 8.96 -3.54
N ASN A 62 2.16 8.33 -2.47
CA ASN A 62 1.93 8.99 -1.19
C ASN A 62 3.20 9.07 -0.34
N ASP A 63 3.44 10.21 0.29
CA ASP A 63 4.51 10.40 1.28
C ASP A 63 4.14 9.72 2.62
N LEU A 64 4.35 8.39 2.66
CA LEU A 64 4.02 7.60 3.84
C LEU A 64 4.83 8.01 5.08
N GLN A 65 6.09 8.45 4.92
CA GLN A 65 6.89 8.90 6.05
C GLN A 65 6.25 10.10 6.74
N LYS A 66 5.80 11.08 5.95
CA LYS A 66 5.12 12.27 6.47
C LYS A 66 3.78 11.90 7.10
N ILE A 67 2.99 11.03 6.45
CA ILE A 67 1.70 10.53 6.97
C ILE A 67 1.89 9.81 8.30
N VAL A 68 2.85 8.89 8.39
CA VAL A 68 3.16 8.16 9.63
C VAL A 68 3.59 9.12 10.73
N LYS A 69 4.52 10.03 10.43
CA LYS A 69 5.03 11.01 11.40
C LYS A 69 3.90 11.90 11.94
N LEU A 70 3.03 12.40 11.08
CA LEU A 70 1.88 13.21 11.49
C LEU A 70 0.91 12.39 12.34
N THR A 71 0.55 11.20 11.90
CA THR A 71 -0.34 10.29 12.64
C THR A 71 0.22 10.03 14.04
N LYS A 72 1.47 9.59 14.14
CA LYS A 72 2.08 9.26 15.42
C LYS A 72 2.31 10.47 16.35
N SER A 73 2.43 11.67 15.80
CA SER A 73 2.55 12.90 16.61
C SER A 73 1.24 13.28 17.30
N VAL A 74 0.09 12.95 16.71
CA VAL A 74 -1.25 13.28 17.25
C VAL A 74 -1.89 12.06 17.95
N ALA A 75 -1.77 10.89 17.33
CA ALA A 75 -2.33 9.63 17.80
C ALA A 75 -1.22 8.55 17.90
N PRO A 76 -0.34 8.59 18.91
CA PRO A 76 0.84 7.72 18.99
C PRO A 76 0.51 6.21 19.08
N LYS A 77 -0.69 5.87 19.54
CA LYS A 77 -1.19 4.49 19.64
C LYS A 77 -1.86 3.99 18.36
N SER A 78 -2.16 4.87 17.41
CA SER A 78 -2.78 4.51 16.13
C SER A 78 -1.91 3.51 15.37
N ILE A 79 -2.52 2.52 14.77
CA ILE A 79 -1.85 1.59 13.85
C ILE A 79 -1.89 2.18 12.44
N VAL A 80 -0.74 2.27 11.80
CA VAL A 80 -0.64 2.74 10.41
C VAL A 80 -0.37 1.58 9.49
N HIS A 81 -1.34 1.29 8.63
CA HIS A 81 -1.26 0.33 7.55
C HIS A 81 -1.03 1.03 6.22
N SER A 82 -0.36 0.38 5.31
CA SER A 82 -0.30 0.82 3.91
C SER A 82 -0.48 -0.37 2.95
N ASP A 83 -1.34 -0.18 1.96
CA ASP A 83 -1.38 -1.07 0.79
C ASP A 83 -0.19 -0.75 -0.12
N GLY A 84 0.78 -1.67 -0.14
CA GLY A 84 1.99 -1.59 -0.95
C GLY A 84 1.96 -2.42 -2.22
N VAL A 85 0.80 -2.95 -2.59
CA VAL A 85 0.64 -3.86 -3.73
C VAL A 85 1.16 -3.25 -5.03
N GLN A 86 0.93 -1.97 -5.27
CA GLN A 86 1.44 -1.30 -6.46
C GLN A 86 2.84 -0.69 -6.27
N ALA A 87 3.31 -0.54 -5.05
CA ALA A 87 4.63 0.01 -4.76
C ALA A 87 5.75 -1.04 -4.87
N LEU A 88 5.45 -2.31 -4.51
CA LEU A 88 6.43 -3.39 -4.46
C LEU A 88 7.18 -3.51 -5.79
N MET A 89 8.52 -3.43 -5.74
CA MET A 89 9.43 -3.50 -6.89
C MET A 89 9.20 -2.43 -7.99
N LYS A 90 8.40 -1.39 -7.71
CA LYS A 90 8.19 -0.26 -8.62
C LYS A 90 8.76 1.04 -8.06
N VAL A 91 8.66 1.24 -6.76
CA VAL A 91 9.32 2.32 -6.01
C VAL A 91 10.23 1.72 -4.94
N LYS A 92 11.17 2.51 -4.43
CA LYS A 92 12.07 2.06 -3.38
C LYS A 92 11.31 1.96 -2.06
N VAL A 93 11.20 0.77 -1.50
CA VAL A 93 10.48 0.51 -0.25
C VAL A 93 11.48 0.10 0.83
N ASN A 94 11.52 0.86 1.92
CA ASN A 94 12.20 0.49 3.15
C ASN A 94 11.21 0.65 4.30
N LEU A 95 10.65 -0.46 4.79
CA LEU A 95 9.58 -0.46 5.78
C LEU A 95 10.00 0.16 7.12
N LEU A 96 11.27 0.05 7.49
CA LEU A 96 11.79 0.68 8.71
C LEU A 96 11.79 2.20 8.57
N ASN A 97 12.24 2.72 7.42
CA ASN A 97 12.27 4.16 7.16
C ASN A 97 10.86 4.74 6.97
N LEU A 98 9.96 3.99 6.31
CA LEU A 98 8.55 4.41 6.17
C LEU A 98 7.84 4.54 7.50
N GLY A 99 8.23 3.71 8.47
CA GLY A 99 7.68 3.76 9.81
C GLY A 99 6.28 3.15 9.94
N VAL A 100 5.73 2.53 8.90
CA VAL A 100 4.42 1.86 8.94
C VAL A 100 4.40 0.69 9.91
N ASP A 101 3.25 0.41 10.49
CA ASP A 101 3.05 -0.71 11.41
C ASP A 101 2.66 -1.99 10.66
N MET A 102 1.95 -1.86 9.55
CA MET A 102 1.59 -2.97 8.66
C MET A 102 1.73 -2.56 7.20
N TYR A 103 2.05 -3.53 6.33
CA TYR A 103 2.22 -3.27 4.91
C TYR A 103 1.83 -4.49 4.08
N SER A 104 0.83 -4.34 3.22
CA SER A 104 0.30 -5.43 2.39
C SER A 104 0.98 -5.47 1.03
N VAL A 105 1.25 -6.68 0.52
CA VAL A 105 1.80 -6.91 -0.82
C VAL A 105 1.11 -8.08 -1.51
N SER A 106 1.14 -8.09 -2.85
CA SER A 106 0.55 -9.17 -3.66
C SER A 106 1.53 -9.64 -4.74
N ALA A 107 1.72 -10.95 -4.80
CA ALA A 107 2.71 -11.57 -5.66
C ALA A 107 2.42 -11.37 -7.16
N HIS A 108 1.16 -11.46 -7.58
CA HIS A 108 0.79 -11.35 -9.00
C HIS A 108 1.04 -9.97 -9.62
N LYS A 109 1.23 -8.93 -8.82
CA LYS A 109 1.57 -7.57 -9.31
C LYS A 109 3.05 -7.39 -9.64
N VAL A 110 3.86 -8.41 -9.32
CA VAL A 110 5.30 -8.49 -9.64
C VAL A 110 5.64 -9.76 -10.44
N HIS A 111 4.69 -10.26 -11.23
CA HIS A 111 4.83 -11.42 -12.12
C HIS A 111 5.07 -12.76 -11.41
N ALA A 112 4.74 -12.85 -10.13
CA ALA A 112 4.70 -14.10 -9.39
C ALA A 112 3.29 -14.73 -9.43
N PRO A 113 3.09 -15.96 -8.94
CA PRO A 113 1.80 -16.65 -9.00
C PRO A 113 0.66 -15.89 -8.31
N ARG A 114 -0.55 -16.08 -8.81
CA ARG A 114 -1.79 -15.63 -8.14
C ARG A 114 -2.03 -16.44 -6.86
N GLY A 115 -2.84 -15.90 -5.95
CA GLY A 115 -3.22 -16.57 -4.70
C GLY A 115 -2.13 -16.52 -3.62
N VAL A 116 -1.09 -15.70 -3.80
CA VAL A 116 -0.02 -15.46 -2.82
C VAL A 116 0.12 -13.97 -2.58
N GLY A 117 0.33 -13.61 -1.34
CA GLY A 117 0.61 -12.25 -0.90
C GLY A 117 1.37 -12.28 0.42
N GLY A 118 1.66 -11.13 0.98
CA GLY A 118 2.31 -10.99 2.27
C GLY A 118 1.77 -9.80 3.04
N LEU A 119 1.81 -9.90 4.35
CA LEU A 119 1.54 -8.82 5.27
C LEU A 119 2.75 -8.66 6.19
N TYR A 120 3.45 -7.53 6.05
CA TYR A 120 4.41 -7.12 7.07
C TYR A 120 3.65 -6.63 8.29
N ILE A 121 4.08 -7.09 9.46
CA ILE A 121 3.58 -6.65 10.76
C ILE A 121 4.79 -6.27 11.60
N ARG A 122 4.84 -5.02 12.05
CA ARG A 122 5.90 -4.54 12.93
C ARG A 122 5.90 -5.31 14.24
N LYS A 123 7.07 -5.62 14.77
CA LYS A 123 7.22 -6.24 16.09
C LYS A 123 6.47 -5.41 17.14
N GLY A 124 5.61 -6.08 17.93
CA GLY A 124 4.78 -5.47 18.97
C GLY A 124 3.36 -5.10 18.52
N VAL A 125 3.08 -5.04 17.22
CA VAL A 125 1.72 -4.90 16.71
C VAL A 125 0.99 -6.24 16.87
N ARG A 126 -0.23 -6.19 17.41
CA ARG A 126 -1.08 -7.37 17.59
C ARG A 126 -2.27 -7.26 16.65
N ILE A 127 -2.56 -8.35 15.95
CA ILE A 127 -3.77 -8.52 15.15
C ILE A 127 -4.46 -9.82 15.58
N ASN A 128 -5.77 -9.83 15.48
CA ASN A 128 -6.53 -11.07 15.69
C ASN A 128 -6.58 -11.85 14.37
N PRO A 129 -6.43 -13.19 14.42
CA PRO A 129 -6.57 -14.01 13.23
C PRO A 129 -8.00 -13.98 12.72
N LEU A 130 -8.18 -13.83 11.42
CA LEU A 130 -9.49 -13.93 10.76
C LEU A 130 -9.86 -15.40 10.49
N ILE A 131 -8.85 -16.22 10.12
CA ILE A 131 -9.03 -17.65 9.81
C ILE A 131 -8.39 -18.47 10.91
N LEU A 132 -9.22 -19.15 11.69
CA LEU A 132 -8.81 -20.05 12.78
C LEU A 132 -8.61 -21.47 12.25
N GLY A 133 -7.72 -22.24 12.89
CA GLY A 133 -7.45 -23.63 12.55
C GLY A 133 -6.11 -24.14 13.09
N GLY A 134 -5.29 -24.77 12.26
CA GLY A 134 -4.07 -25.50 12.65
C GLY A 134 -2.86 -24.67 13.09
N GLY A 135 -3.00 -23.36 13.27
CA GLY A 135 -1.94 -22.51 13.84
C GLY A 135 -0.85 -22.08 12.85
N GLN A 136 -1.04 -22.28 11.55
CA GLN A 136 -0.10 -21.83 10.53
C GLN A 136 0.11 -20.30 10.60
N GLU A 137 1.19 -19.81 10.00
CA GLU A 137 1.60 -18.41 10.06
C GLU A 137 1.62 -17.85 11.50
N LYS A 138 2.15 -18.64 12.43
CA LYS A 138 2.21 -18.30 13.88
C LYS A 138 0.83 -18.06 14.49
N GLY A 139 -0.19 -18.75 14.01
CA GLY A 139 -1.58 -18.62 14.45
C GLY A 139 -2.32 -17.43 13.86
N LEU A 140 -1.70 -16.64 13.00
CA LEU A 140 -2.32 -15.43 12.41
C LEU A 140 -3.19 -15.75 11.20
N ARG A 141 -2.88 -16.83 10.48
CA ARG A 141 -3.66 -17.25 9.31
C ARG A 141 -3.53 -18.75 9.13
N SER A 142 -4.52 -19.47 9.60
CA SER A 142 -4.55 -20.93 9.46
C SER A 142 -4.92 -21.34 8.04
N ALA A 143 -4.40 -22.40 7.58
CA ALA A 143 -4.54 -23.27 6.42
C ALA A 143 -3.14 -23.66 5.92
N THR A 144 -3.02 -24.80 5.26
CA THR A 144 -1.76 -25.27 4.67
C THR A 144 -1.16 -24.19 3.77
N GLU A 145 0.11 -23.89 3.97
CA GLU A 145 0.82 -22.86 3.23
C GLU A 145 1.00 -23.26 1.76
N ASN A 146 0.79 -22.32 0.85
CA ASN A 146 1.10 -22.47 -0.55
C ASN A 146 2.60 -22.35 -0.79
N LEU A 147 3.36 -23.38 -0.37
CA LEU A 147 4.82 -23.36 -0.41
C LEU A 147 5.37 -23.07 -1.81
N ALA A 148 4.81 -23.67 -2.85
CA ALA A 148 5.26 -23.44 -4.23
C ALA A 148 5.10 -21.97 -4.62
N GLY A 149 3.95 -21.37 -4.31
CA GLY A 149 3.69 -19.96 -4.58
C GLY A 149 4.59 -19.01 -3.77
N ILE A 150 4.84 -19.33 -2.50
CA ILE A 150 5.72 -18.56 -1.60
C ILE A 150 7.16 -18.58 -2.13
N VAL A 151 7.67 -19.75 -2.49
CA VAL A 151 9.03 -19.89 -3.06
C VAL A 151 9.16 -19.15 -4.39
N ALA A 152 8.16 -19.27 -5.28
CA ALA A 152 8.16 -18.55 -6.54
C ALA A 152 8.13 -17.03 -6.32
N PHE A 153 7.34 -16.54 -5.36
CA PHE A 153 7.30 -15.13 -5.01
C PHE A 153 8.66 -14.63 -4.48
N SER A 154 9.29 -15.37 -3.57
CA SER A 154 10.62 -15.07 -3.05
C SER A 154 11.66 -14.97 -4.19
N LYS A 155 11.67 -15.93 -5.13
CA LYS A 155 12.60 -15.92 -6.27
C LYS A 155 12.40 -14.73 -7.21
N ILE A 156 11.16 -14.33 -7.42
CA ILE A 156 10.86 -13.13 -8.20
C ILE A 156 11.35 -11.88 -7.49
N LEU A 157 11.15 -11.76 -6.17
CA LEU A 157 11.66 -10.62 -5.40
C LEU A 157 13.18 -10.52 -5.47
N GLU A 158 13.91 -11.63 -5.28
CA GLU A 158 15.38 -11.67 -5.42
C GLU A 158 15.85 -11.20 -6.82
N LYS A 159 15.15 -11.64 -7.88
CA LYS A 159 15.47 -11.24 -9.25
C LYS A 159 15.22 -9.74 -9.48
N TYR A 160 14.06 -9.25 -9.06
CA TYR A 160 13.69 -7.85 -9.27
C TYR A 160 14.52 -6.89 -8.42
N ASP A 161 14.96 -7.30 -7.23
CA ASP A 161 15.84 -6.48 -6.39
C ASP A 161 17.17 -6.22 -7.11
N LYS A 162 17.78 -7.25 -7.72
CA LYS A 162 19.01 -7.13 -8.51
C LYS A 162 18.85 -6.23 -9.74
N MET A 163 17.66 -6.20 -10.34
CA MET A 163 17.35 -5.45 -11.56
C MET A 163 16.57 -4.15 -11.27
N PHE A 164 16.44 -3.75 -10.02
CA PHE A 164 15.53 -2.68 -9.62
C PHE A 164 15.79 -1.38 -10.40
N ASN A 165 17.03 -0.89 -10.40
CA ASN A 165 17.38 0.37 -11.06
C ASN A 165 17.18 0.29 -12.58
N GLU A 166 17.57 -0.81 -13.22
CA GLU A 166 17.35 -1.05 -14.65
C GLU A 166 15.86 -1.06 -15.01
N ASN A 167 15.05 -1.73 -14.20
CA ASN A 167 13.59 -1.79 -14.41
C ASN A 167 12.91 -0.44 -14.19
N VAL A 168 13.39 0.37 -13.24
CA VAL A 168 12.89 1.74 -13.02
C VAL A 168 13.20 2.60 -14.24
N GLU A 169 14.45 2.56 -14.75
CA GLU A 169 14.85 3.35 -15.92
C GLU A 169 14.09 2.95 -17.18
N LYS A 170 13.94 1.66 -17.45
CA LYS A 170 13.12 1.17 -18.59
C LYS A 170 11.69 1.70 -18.54
N ARG A 171 11.05 1.65 -17.36
CA ARG A 171 9.69 2.19 -17.21
C ARG A 171 9.62 3.69 -17.44
N LYS A 172 10.62 4.44 -16.93
CA LYS A 172 10.71 5.88 -17.13
C LYS A 172 10.80 6.24 -18.60
N VAL A 173 11.70 5.60 -19.36
CA VAL A 173 11.84 5.84 -20.81
C VAL A 173 10.51 5.63 -21.54
N VAL A 174 9.80 4.54 -21.26
CA VAL A 174 8.50 4.26 -21.89
C VAL A 174 7.43 5.29 -21.48
N LEU A 175 7.40 5.69 -20.21
CA LEU A 175 6.47 6.70 -19.72
C LEU A 175 6.73 8.07 -20.33
N ASP A 176 8.00 8.49 -20.39
CA ASP A 176 8.39 9.78 -20.98
C ASP A 176 8.05 9.82 -22.47
N TYR A 177 8.29 8.73 -23.20
CA TYR A 177 7.88 8.60 -24.59
C TYR A 177 6.36 8.71 -24.76
N LEU A 178 5.59 8.00 -23.91
CA LEU A 178 4.11 8.08 -23.94
C LEU A 178 3.62 9.49 -23.68
N ARG A 179 4.15 10.15 -22.66
CA ARG A 179 3.80 11.54 -22.31
C ARG A 179 4.09 12.50 -23.47
N GLN A 180 5.27 12.37 -24.07
CA GLN A 180 5.64 13.16 -25.24
C GLN A 180 4.62 12.95 -26.38
N LYS A 181 4.27 11.70 -26.70
CA LYS A 181 3.32 11.39 -27.77
C LYS A 181 1.92 11.93 -27.48
N ILE A 182 1.44 11.84 -26.25
CA ILE A 182 0.15 12.40 -25.86
C ILE A 182 0.18 13.95 -26.01
N SER A 183 1.22 14.60 -25.52
CA SER A 183 1.35 16.06 -25.65
C SER A 183 1.43 16.54 -27.10
N GLU A 184 2.06 15.76 -28.00
CA GLU A 184 2.13 16.07 -29.44
C GLU A 184 0.79 15.88 -30.15
N THR A 185 -0.01 14.87 -29.76
CA THR A 185 -1.23 14.49 -30.47
C THR A 185 -2.51 14.99 -29.82
N MET A 186 -2.45 15.28 -28.52
CA MET A 186 -3.60 15.68 -27.69
C MET A 186 -3.21 16.80 -26.73
N PRO A 187 -2.84 18.00 -27.22
CA PRO A 187 -2.25 19.07 -26.42
C PRO A 187 -3.19 19.63 -25.34
N GLU A 188 -4.48 19.38 -25.43
CA GLU A 188 -5.48 19.82 -24.44
C GLU A 188 -5.62 18.87 -23.24
N HIS A 189 -4.88 17.74 -23.22
CA HIS A 189 -4.92 16.78 -22.12
C HIS A 189 -3.93 17.13 -21.03
N ILE A 190 -4.40 17.07 -19.79
CA ILE A 190 -3.55 17.14 -18.59
C ILE A 190 -3.01 15.74 -18.31
N ILE A 191 -1.69 15.60 -18.26
CA ILE A 191 -1.00 14.34 -17.98
C ILE A 191 -0.29 14.45 -16.63
#